data_aad106e76998e855c22e60eccf578480
#
_entry.id   aad106e76998e855c22e60eccf578480
#
_cell.length_a   1.000
_cell.length_b   1.000
_cell.length_c   1.000
_cell.angle_alpha   90.00
_cell.angle_beta   90.00
_cell.angle_gamma   90.00
#
_symmetry.space_group_name_H-M   'P 1'
#
loop_
_entity.id
_entity.type
_entity.pdbx_description
1 polymer ?
#
loop_
_entity_poly.entity_id
_entity_poly.type
_entity_poly.pdbx_seq_one_letter_code
_entity_poly.pdbx_strand_id
1 'polypeptide(L)'
;AQYYIPANSRKSSMFAAALWIAGTDINGQLKVAALRFRSGGSDYWTGPLTTDGTASIDAAECKKWDKHFVMTRAEVNEFVSTGKMTKAIQEWPAHGDVSLNQDYWLAPFKDVDGNDKYEPENGDYPHYDIEGYSCVHDMEHDNMLFGDKTLWWVFNDKGNIHTESKGSAIGLEIRAQAFGFATNDE
;
A
#
# COMPACT_ATOMS: atom_id res chain seq x y z
N ALA A 1 5.45 12.60 -12.34
CA ALA A 1 6.29 12.30 -11.18
C ALA A 1 7.71 12.08 -11.64
N GLN A 2 8.65 12.60 -10.92
CA GLN A 2 10.08 12.46 -11.21
C GLN A 2 10.77 12.15 -9.88
N TYR A 3 11.71 11.23 -9.91
CA TYR A 3 12.51 10.88 -8.74
C TYR A 3 13.89 11.55 -8.85
N TYR A 4 14.10 12.59 -8.06
CA TYR A 4 15.35 13.37 -8.05
C TYR A 4 16.32 12.87 -6.98
N ILE A 5 17.55 12.57 -7.41
CA ILE A 5 18.67 12.20 -6.53
C ILE A 5 19.89 13.04 -6.91
N PRO A 6 20.53 13.73 -5.95
CA PRO A 6 20.06 13.99 -4.59
C PRO A 6 18.82 14.90 -4.55
N ALA A 7 18.17 14.96 -3.39
CA ALA A 7 17.00 15.82 -3.21
C ALA A 7 17.33 17.27 -3.64
N ASN A 8 16.35 17.92 -4.31
CA ASN A 8 16.50 19.25 -4.89
C ASN A 8 17.48 19.36 -6.08
N SER A 9 18.04 18.26 -6.55
CA SER A 9 18.83 18.26 -7.81
C SER A 9 17.90 18.34 -9.02
N ARG A 10 18.49 18.62 -10.18
CA ARG A 10 17.77 18.50 -11.48
C ARG A 10 18.03 17.14 -12.14
N LYS A 11 18.67 16.21 -11.44
CA LYS A 11 18.98 14.87 -11.93
C LYS A 11 17.85 13.93 -11.53
N SER A 12 17.21 13.31 -12.50
CA SER A 12 16.14 12.33 -12.27
C SER A 12 16.60 10.94 -12.69
N SER A 13 16.56 9.98 -11.77
CA SER A 13 16.85 8.58 -12.07
C SER A 13 15.62 7.85 -12.60
N MET A 14 14.42 8.33 -12.27
CA MET A 14 13.16 7.79 -12.78
C MET A 14 12.25 8.94 -13.20
N PHE A 15 11.90 8.97 -14.49
CA PHE A 15 11.02 10.00 -15.03
C PHE A 15 9.55 9.68 -14.78
N ALA A 16 9.16 8.45 -15.01
CA ALA A 16 7.80 7.97 -14.78
C ALA A 16 7.81 6.45 -14.53
N ALA A 17 6.86 5.98 -13.77
CA ALA A 17 6.56 4.58 -13.59
C ALA A 17 5.05 4.39 -13.60
N ALA A 18 4.59 3.25 -14.08
CA ALA A 18 3.17 2.89 -14.10
C ALA A 18 3.01 1.37 -14.00
N LEU A 19 1.90 0.95 -13.41
CA LEU A 19 1.52 -0.44 -13.36
C LEU A 19 0.67 -0.78 -14.59
N TRP A 20 1.02 -1.88 -15.27
CA TRP A 20 0.24 -2.45 -16.37
C TRP A 20 -0.02 -3.92 -16.06
N ILE A 21 -1.29 -4.28 -16.02
CA ILE A 21 -1.72 -5.65 -15.76
C ILE A 21 -2.68 -6.05 -16.86
N ALA A 22 -2.49 -7.25 -17.41
CA ALA A 22 -3.39 -7.82 -18.43
C ALA A 22 -3.48 -9.32 -18.24
N GLY A 23 -4.63 -9.87 -18.62
CA GLY A 23 -4.89 -11.30 -18.60
C GLY A 23 -6.20 -11.64 -19.31
N THR A 24 -6.52 -12.91 -19.38
CA THR A 24 -7.81 -13.38 -19.87
C THR A 24 -8.62 -14.01 -18.75
N ASP A 25 -9.91 -13.75 -18.72
CA ASP A 25 -10.81 -14.42 -17.79
C ASP A 25 -11.10 -15.89 -18.23
N ILE A 26 -11.87 -16.60 -17.43
CA ILE A 26 -12.23 -18.00 -17.70
C ILE A 26 -12.96 -18.21 -19.03
N ASN A 27 -13.57 -17.15 -19.60
CA ASN A 27 -14.24 -17.17 -20.89
C ASN A 27 -13.32 -16.73 -22.04
N GLY A 28 -12.02 -16.51 -21.77
CA GLY A 28 -11.05 -16.04 -22.76
C GLY A 28 -11.19 -14.55 -23.10
N GLN A 29 -11.94 -13.76 -22.34
CA GLN A 29 -12.06 -12.32 -22.56
C GLN A 29 -10.85 -11.59 -22.01
N LEU A 30 -10.27 -10.71 -22.82
CA LEU A 30 -9.15 -9.87 -22.41
C LEU A 30 -9.59 -8.88 -21.33
N LYS A 31 -8.83 -8.85 -20.24
CA LYS A 31 -8.93 -7.88 -19.15
C LYS A 31 -7.65 -7.06 -19.12
N VAL A 32 -7.75 -5.75 -18.97
CA VAL A 32 -6.58 -4.86 -18.98
C VAL A 32 -6.79 -3.70 -18.00
N ALA A 33 -5.81 -3.44 -17.19
CA ALA A 33 -5.68 -2.23 -16.39
C ALA A 33 -4.29 -1.62 -16.63
N ALA A 34 -4.23 -0.39 -17.07
CA ALA A 34 -2.99 0.29 -17.40
C ALA A 34 -3.06 1.79 -17.10
N LEU A 35 -1.91 2.41 -16.92
CA LEU A 35 -1.80 3.85 -16.76
C LEU A 35 -0.60 4.35 -17.57
N ARG A 36 -0.76 5.44 -18.30
CA ARG A 36 0.31 6.10 -19.05
C ARG A 36 0.69 7.44 -18.43
N PHE A 37 1.93 7.81 -18.57
CA PHE A 37 2.41 9.12 -18.16
C PHE A 37 1.70 10.23 -18.96
N ARG A 38 1.17 11.23 -18.24
CA ARG A 38 0.43 12.37 -18.81
C ARG A 38 -0.85 12.01 -19.57
N SER A 39 -1.41 10.84 -19.32
CA SER A 39 -2.74 10.51 -19.82
C SER A 39 -3.82 11.24 -19.02
N GLY A 40 -4.95 11.51 -19.66
CA GLY A 40 -6.16 11.98 -19.01
C GLY A 40 -7.12 10.85 -18.62
N GLY A 41 -6.75 9.60 -18.92
CA GLY A 41 -7.52 8.41 -18.55
C GLY A 41 -7.09 7.85 -17.19
N SER A 42 -7.92 6.95 -16.65
CA SER A 42 -7.61 6.17 -15.45
C SER A 42 -8.23 4.78 -15.56
N ASP A 43 -7.45 3.78 -15.11
CA ASP A 43 -7.92 2.41 -14.92
C ASP A 43 -7.74 1.96 -13.48
N TYR A 44 -7.26 2.86 -12.60
CA TYR A 44 -7.06 2.59 -11.19
C TYR A 44 -7.72 3.65 -10.32
N TRP A 45 -8.26 3.20 -9.19
CA TRP A 45 -8.92 4.02 -8.17
C TRP A 45 -8.41 3.63 -6.80
N THR A 46 -8.38 4.57 -5.88
CA THR A 46 -7.94 4.34 -4.50
C THR A 46 -8.96 3.51 -3.72
N GLY A 47 -8.48 2.73 -2.78
CA GLY A 47 -9.29 1.99 -1.81
C GLY A 47 -9.42 0.50 -2.07
N PRO A 48 -9.82 -0.25 -1.01
CA PRO A 48 -10.05 -1.68 -1.06
C PRO A 48 -11.36 -2.02 -1.77
N LEU A 49 -11.43 -3.23 -2.30
CA LEU A 49 -12.64 -3.79 -2.90
C LEU A 49 -13.40 -4.65 -1.88
N THR A 50 -14.70 -4.85 -2.15
CA THR A 50 -15.49 -5.80 -1.36
C THR A 50 -15.09 -7.24 -1.68
N THR A 51 -15.12 -8.10 -0.67
CA THR A 51 -14.77 -9.54 -0.75
C THR A 51 -16.00 -10.43 -0.96
N ASP A 52 -17.17 -9.86 -1.15
CA ASP A 52 -18.45 -10.56 -1.34
C ASP A 52 -18.65 -11.15 -2.76
N GLY A 53 -17.62 -11.11 -3.59
CA GLY A 53 -17.63 -11.57 -4.98
C GLY A 53 -18.03 -10.49 -5.99
N THR A 54 -18.49 -9.32 -5.56
CA THR A 54 -18.80 -8.20 -6.46
C THR A 54 -17.56 -7.38 -6.79
N ALA A 55 -16.55 -7.38 -5.92
CA ALA A 55 -15.35 -6.58 -6.02
C ALA A 55 -15.70 -5.11 -6.29
N SER A 56 -16.51 -4.51 -5.45
CA SER A 56 -17.03 -3.14 -5.63
C SER A 56 -16.41 -2.16 -4.64
N ILE A 57 -16.47 -0.89 -4.98
CA ILE A 57 -16.15 0.24 -4.11
C ILE A 57 -16.95 1.45 -4.58
N ASP A 58 -17.42 2.26 -3.65
CA ASP A 58 -18.11 3.51 -4.00
C ASP A 58 -17.16 4.72 -3.99
N ALA A 59 -17.63 5.83 -4.54
CA ALA A 59 -16.82 7.05 -4.66
C ALA A 59 -16.47 7.68 -3.31
N ALA A 60 -17.28 7.49 -2.28
CA ALA A 60 -17.01 8.04 -0.94
C ALA A 60 -15.88 7.24 -0.27
N GLU A 61 -15.90 5.91 -0.41
CA GLU A 61 -14.80 5.06 0.04
C GLU A 61 -13.51 5.35 -0.72
N CYS A 62 -13.53 5.44 -2.06
CA CYS A 62 -12.37 5.84 -2.84
C CYS A 62 -11.72 7.12 -2.28
N LYS A 63 -12.53 8.13 -1.95
CA LYS A 63 -12.03 9.39 -1.43
C LYS A 63 -11.40 9.28 -0.04
N LYS A 64 -11.89 8.40 0.83
CA LYS A 64 -11.28 8.15 2.15
C LYS A 64 -9.87 7.57 2.03
N TRP A 65 -9.66 6.74 1.01
CA TRP A 65 -8.40 6.03 0.75
C TRP A 65 -7.45 6.78 -0.19
N ASP A 66 -7.81 7.97 -0.68
CA ASP A 66 -6.97 8.78 -1.57
C ASP A 66 -5.83 9.47 -0.79
N LYS A 67 -5.00 8.66 -0.15
CA LYS A 67 -3.83 9.09 0.61
C LYS A 67 -2.77 7.98 0.71
N HIS A 68 -1.56 8.38 1.01
CA HIS A 68 -0.52 7.45 1.44
C HIS A 68 -0.44 7.46 2.98
N PHE A 69 -0.39 6.29 3.57
CA PHE A 69 -0.08 6.13 4.99
C PHE A 69 1.44 6.08 5.13
N VAL A 70 1.98 7.02 5.87
CA VAL A 70 3.43 7.24 5.97
C VAL A 70 3.88 6.90 7.38
N MET A 71 4.95 6.11 7.47
CA MET A 71 5.57 5.73 8.72
C MET A 71 7.09 5.86 8.62
N THR A 72 7.75 6.29 9.69
CA THR A 72 9.20 6.27 9.78
C THR A 72 9.66 5.21 10.76
N ARG A 73 10.83 4.61 10.50
CA ARG A 73 11.46 3.68 11.43
C ARG A 73 11.70 4.31 12.79
N ALA A 74 12.08 5.59 12.80
CA ALA A 74 12.32 6.32 14.05
C ALA A 74 11.06 6.41 14.92
N GLU A 75 9.88 6.67 14.32
CA GLU A 75 8.60 6.70 15.05
C GLU A 75 8.24 5.34 15.63
N VAL A 76 8.41 4.27 14.85
CA VAL A 76 8.15 2.90 15.32
C VAL A 76 9.12 2.53 16.46
N ASN A 77 10.42 2.80 16.30
CA ASN A 77 11.42 2.51 17.33
C ASN A 77 11.18 3.32 18.62
N GLU A 78 10.77 4.58 18.50
CA GLU A 78 10.40 5.41 19.65
C GLU A 78 9.16 4.84 20.34
N PHE A 79 8.16 4.43 19.58
CA PHE A 79 6.95 3.79 20.12
C PHE A 79 7.27 2.48 20.84
N VAL A 80 8.00 1.57 20.22
CA VAL A 80 8.37 0.28 20.81
C VAL A 80 9.19 0.45 22.10
N SER A 81 10.08 1.46 22.14
CA SER A 81 10.97 1.67 23.30
C SER A 81 10.34 2.48 24.43
N THR A 82 9.41 3.37 24.14
CA THR A 82 8.89 4.35 25.11
C THR A 82 7.37 4.35 25.28
N GLY A 83 6.65 3.67 24.40
CA GLY A 83 5.19 3.73 24.33
C GLY A 83 4.64 5.04 23.73
N LYS A 84 5.48 5.89 23.14
CA LYS A 84 5.04 7.17 22.59
C LYS A 84 4.20 7.00 21.36
N MET A 85 2.90 7.10 21.52
CA MET A 85 1.91 7.00 20.46
C MET A 85 1.94 8.22 19.54
N THR A 86 2.02 8.01 18.23
CA THR A 86 1.80 9.05 17.21
C THR A 86 0.47 8.83 16.52
N LYS A 87 -0.04 9.89 15.90
CA LYS A 87 -1.27 9.79 15.09
C LYS A 87 -1.09 8.80 13.92
N ALA A 88 0.09 8.73 13.33
CA ALA A 88 0.39 7.83 12.24
C ALA A 88 0.33 6.35 12.68
N ILE A 89 0.79 6.04 13.88
CA ILE A 89 0.66 4.71 14.49
C ILE A 89 -0.82 4.39 14.76
N GLN A 90 -1.56 5.30 15.39
CA GLN A 90 -2.99 5.10 15.68
C GLN A 90 -3.84 4.88 14.42
N GLU A 91 -3.55 5.62 13.36
CA GLU A 91 -4.33 5.60 12.11
C GLU A 91 -3.75 4.64 11.05
N TRP A 92 -2.86 3.73 11.44
CA TRP A 92 -2.32 2.74 10.52
C TRP A 92 -3.45 1.84 10.01
N PRO A 93 -3.62 1.67 8.69
CA PRO A 93 -4.79 1.00 8.13
C PRO A 93 -4.61 -0.52 8.10
N ALA A 94 -4.35 -1.13 9.24
CA ALA A 94 -4.13 -2.57 9.37
C ALA A 94 -5.36 -3.38 8.95
N HIS A 95 -6.55 -2.83 9.16
CA HIS A 95 -7.80 -3.51 8.89
C HIS A 95 -8.71 -2.70 7.97
N GLY A 96 -9.46 -3.41 7.13
CA GLY A 96 -10.58 -2.85 6.38
C GLY A 96 -11.87 -2.87 7.19
N ASP A 97 -12.86 -2.18 6.70
CA ASP A 97 -14.19 -2.13 7.30
C ASP A 97 -15.00 -3.36 6.86
N VAL A 98 -15.06 -4.38 7.72
CA VAL A 98 -15.82 -5.61 7.46
C VAL A 98 -17.33 -5.37 7.33
N SER A 99 -17.85 -4.26 7.87
CA SER A 99 -19.27 -3.89 7.71
C SER A 99 -19.56 -3.43 6.27
N LEU A 100 -18.54 -3.02 5.54
CA LEU A 100 -18.57 -2.70 4.12
C LEU A 100 -18.08 -3.87 3.23
N ASN A 101 -17.97 -5.06 3.80
CA ASN A 101 -17.41 -6.25 3.15
C ASN A 101 -15.96 -6.08 2.66
N GLN A 102 -15.17 -5.16 3.22
CA GLN A 102 -13.76 -5.07 2.92
C GLN A 102 -12.99 -6.22 3.58
N ASP A 103 -11.82 -6.56 3.04
CA ASP A 103 -10.95 -7.53 3.67
C ASP A 103 -10.51 -7.03 5.05
N TYR A 104 -10.54 -7.93 6.02
CA TYR A 104 -10.09 -7.62 7.37
C TYR A 104 -8.61 -7.23 7.40
N TRP A 105 -7.76 -7.94 6.67
CA TRP A 105 -6.33 -7.69 6.61
C TRP A 105 -5.99 -6.73 5.48
N LEU A 106 -5.38 -5.58 5.79
CA LEU A 106 -4.92 -4.60 4.80
C LEU A 106 -3.44 -4.28 4.94
N ALA A 107 -3.06 -3.29 5.72
CA ALA A 107 -1.66 -2.93 5.92
C ALA A 107 -0.99 -3.87 6.93
N PRO A 108 0.22 -4.36 6.63
CA PRO A 108 0.93 -5.25 7.56
C PRO A 108 1.28 -4.55 8.86
N PHE A 109 1.19 -5.30 9.95
CA PHE A 109 1.55 -4.85 11.30
C PHE A 109 2.15 -6.00 12.11
N LYS A 110 2.88 -5.65 13.17
CA LYS A 110 3.32 -6.62 14.16
C LYS A 110 2.24 -6.73 15.22
N ASP A 111 1.65 -7.90 15.31
CA ASP A 111 0.75 -8.29 16.38
C ASP A 111 1.61 -8.80 17.54
N VAL A 112 1.63 -8.06 18.65
CA VAL A 112 2.49 -8.37 19.80
C VAL A 112 1.83 -9.33 20.77
N ASP A 113 0.53 -9.25 20.92
CA ASP A 113 -0.23 -10.11 21.84
C ASP A 113 -0.88 -11.33 21.16
N GLY A 114 -0.81 -11.42 19.82
CA GLY A 114 -1.27 -12.58 19.05
C GLY A 114 -2.78 -12.70 18.96
N ASN A 115 -3.49 -11.58 18.98
CA ASN A 115 -4.95 -11.55 18.97
C ASN A 115 -5.56 -11.25 17.59
N ASP A 116 -4.73 -11.11 16.55
CA ASP A 116 -5.11 -10.80 15.16
C ASP A 116 -5.78 -9.45 14.97
N LYS A 117 -5.59 -8.50 15.89
CA LYS A 117 -6.11 -7.14 15.82
C LYS A 117 -4.97 -6.14 15.93
N TYR A 118 -5.14 -5.00 15.30
CA TYR A 118 -4.22 -3.88 15.45
C TYR A 118 -4.67 -2.98 16.60
N GLU A 119 -4.04 -3.12 17.74
CA GLU A 119 -4.32 -2.39 18.97
C GLU A 119 -3.00 -1.76 19.50
N PRO A 120 -2.62 -0.56 19.00
CA PRO A 120 -1.37 0.07 19.44
C PRO A 120 -1.29 0.28 20.96
N GLU A 121 -2.43 0.40 21.63
CA GLU A 121 -2.51 0.45 23.09
C GLU A 121 -1.96 -0.82 23.77
N ASN A 122 -1.98 -1.96 23.06
CA ASN A 122 -1.44 -3.25 23.51
C ASN A 122 0.00 -3.48 23.01
N GLY A 123 0.54 -2.54 22.23
CA GLY A 123 1.92 -2.57 21.78
C GLY A 123 2.12 -2.89 20.31
N ASP A 124 1.05 -3.06 19.53
CA ASP A 124 1.14 -3.36 18.11
C ASP A 124 1.64 -2.16 17.32
N TYR A 125 2.37 -2.43 16.25
CA TYR A 125 2.99 -1.37 15.45
C TYR A 125 3.04 -1.70 13.95
N PRO A 126 3.10 -0.67 13.09
CA PRO A 126 3.25 -0.85 11.64
C PRO A 126 4.49 -1.68 11.29
N HIS A 127 4.32 -2.62 10.38
CA HIS A 127 5.37 -3.52 9.92
C HIS A 127 5.38 -3.62 8.39
N TYR A 128 6.12 -4.55 7.84
CA TYR A 128 6.13 -4.86 6.41
C TYR A 128 5.86 -6.36 6.19
N ASP A 129 5.32 -6.68 5.03
CA ASP A 129 5.00 -8.06 4.67
C ASP A 129 6.01 -8.58 3.63
N ILE A 130 7.21 -8.92 4.09
CA ILE A 130 8.22 -9.63 3.28
C ILE A 130 8.58 -10.96 4.00
N GLU A 131 7.62 -11.52 4.71
CA GLU A 131 7.86 -12.73 5.49
C GLU A 131 8.00 -13.97 4.58
N GLY A 132 8.97 -14.79 4.90
CA GLY A 132 9.09 -16.17 4.46
C GLY A 132 9.89 -16.42 3.21
N TYR A 133 10.24 -15.42 2.37
CA TYR A 133 10.97 -15.64 1.12
C TYR A 133 12.14 -14.68 0.87
N SER A 134 12.50 -13.90 1.85
CA SER A 134 13.57 -12.91 1.73
C SER A 134 14.93 -13.54 2.02
N CYS A 135 15.90 -13.32 1.15
CA CYS A 135 17.31 -13.53 1.49
C CYS A 135 17.83 -12.58 2.58
N VAL A 136 16.98 -11.74 3.12
CA VAL A 136 17.20 -10.84 4.27
C VAL A 136 16.61 -11.48 5.54
N HIS A 137 16.47 -12.77 5.57
CA HIS A 137 16.04 -13.52 6.76
C HIS A 137 17.14 -13.53 7.83
N ASP A 138 17.57 -12.35 8.24
CA ASP A 138 18.43 -12.19 9.40
C ASP A 138 17.55 -11.82 10.59
N MET A 139 17.44 -12.73 11.51
CA MET A 139 16.56 -12.67 12.68
C MET A 139 16.79 -11.43 13.57
N GLU A 140 17.82 -10.65 13.31
CA GLU A 140 18.08 -9.37 14.00
C GLU A 140 17.15 -8.22 13.53
N HIS A 141 16.41 -8.39 12.44
CA HIS A 141 15.56 -7.34 11.86
C HIS A 141 14.04 -7.54 12.06
N ASP A 142 13.66 -8.59 12.76
CA ASP A 142 12.24 -8.97 12.99
C ASP A 142 11.41 -7.90 13.72
N ASN A 143 12.03 -6.88 14.26
CA ASN A 143 11.36 -5.84 15.04
C ASN A 143 11.51 -4.44 14.42
N MET A 144 11.89 -4.34 13.16
CA MET A 144 12.16 -3.05 12.55
C MET A 144 11.32 -2.83 11.29
N LEU A 145 10.72 -1.65 11.17
CA LEU A 145 10.10 -1.24 9.92
C LEU A 145 11.14 -1.22 8.79
N PHE A 146 10.79 -1.77 7.63
CA PHE A 146 11.70 -1.82 6.49
C PHE A 146 11.90 -0.42 5.89
N GLY A 147 13.15 -0.03 5.66
CA GLY A 147 13.52 1.33 5.28
C GLY A 147 13.48 2.31 6.44
N ASP A 148 14.05 3.50 6.27
CA ASP A 148 13.95 4.59 7.26
C ASP A 148 12.61 5.32 7.16
N LYS A 149 11.97 5.22 6.00
CA LYS A 149 10.63 5.71 5.74
C LYS A 149 9.87 4.75 4.84
N THR A 150 8.66 4.42 5.24
CA THR A 150 7.75 3.53 4.50
C THR A 150 6.46 4.27 4.19
N LEU A 151 5.92 3.99 3.01
CA LEU A 151 4.60 4.41 2.58
C LEU A 151 3.79 3.17 2.26
N TRP A 152 2.53 3.15 2.68
CA TRP A 152 1.57 2.11 2.32
C TRP A 152 0.32 2.74 1.72
N TRP A 153 -0.27 2.08 0.73
CA TRP A 153 -1.56 2.47 0.14
C TRP A 153 -2.23 1.28 -0.54
N VAL A 154 -3.54 1.40 -0.73
CA VAL A 154 -4.35 0.41 -1.44
C VAL A 154 -5.08 1.07 -2.60
N PHE A 155 -5.13 0.37 -3.71
CA PHE A 155 -5.86 0.79 -4.89
C PHE A 155 -6.39 -0.41 -5.67
N ASN A 156 -7.27 -0.17 -6.62
CA ASN A 156 -7.97 -1.21 -7.35
C ASN A 156 -8.18 -0.82 -8.82
N ASP A 157 -8.55 -1.79 -9.65
CA ASP A 157 -8.87 -1.57 -11.06
C ASP A 157 -10.38 -1.61 -11.35
N LYS A 158 -11.24 -1.61 -10.31
CA LYS A 158 -12.67 -1.79 -10.52
C LYS A 158 -13.56 -0.67 -9.94
N GLY A 159 -12.96 0.43 -9.51
CA GLY A 159 -13.73 1.57 -8.98
C GLY A 159 -14.61 2.27 -10.02
N ASN A 160 -14.30 2.17 -11.31
CA ASN A 160 -15.10 2.74 -12.40
C ASN A 160 -14.71 2.11 -13.76
N ILE A 161 -15.23 2.65 -14.86
CA ILE A 161 -14.90 2.25 -16.21
C ILE A 161 -13.46 2.65 -16.55
N HIS A 162 -12.70 1.73 -17.15
CA HIS A 162 -11.35 2.01 -17.63
C HIS A 162 -11.37 3.00 -18.78
N THR A 163 -10.82 4.18 -18.53
CA THR A 163 -10.76 5.26 -19.52
C THR A 163 -9.41 5.40 -20.19
N GLU A 164 -8.37 4.77 -19.63
CA GLU A 164 -7.04 4.76 -20.21
C GLU A 164 -6.86 3.65 -21.24
N SER A 165 -7.00 2.39 -20.85
CA SER A 165 -6.84 1.24 -21.74
C SER A 165 -8.08 0.95 -22.57
N LYS A 166 -9.25 1.38 -22.13
CA LYS A 166 -10.57 0.96 -22.65
C LYS A 166 -10.85 -0.55 -22.47
N GLY A 167 -10.02 -1.22 -21.68
CA GLY A 167 -10.20 -2.63 -21.35
C GLY A 167 -11.29 -2.86 -20.31
N SER A 168 -11.66 -4.11 -20.14
CA SER A 168 -12.53 -4.52 -19.03
C SER A 168 -11.72 -4.69 -17.76
N ALA A 169 -12.30 -4.34 -16.62
CA ALA A 169 -11.68 -4.51 -15.31
C ALA A 169 -11.38 -5.99 -15.01
N ILE A 170 -10.27 -6.20 -14.32
CA ILE A 170 -9.85 -7.52 -13.82
C ILE A 170 -10.55 -7.83 -12.49
N GLY A 171 -10.76 -6.81 -11.65
CA GLY A 171 -11.27 -6.92 -10.28
C GLY A 171 -10.15 -7.15 -9.28
N LEU A 172 -9.03 -6.47 -9.46
CA LEU A 172 -7.87 -6.57 -8.59
C LEU A 172 -7.86 -5.48 -7.54
N GLU A 173 -7.58 -5.87 -6.30
CA GLU A 173 -7.09 -5.00 -5.26
C GLU A 173 -5.57 -5.12 -5.18
N ILE A 174 -4.88 -3.99 -5.14
CA ILE A 174 -3.44 -3.91 -5.07
C ILE A 174 -3.07 -3.18 -3.77
N ARG A 175 -2.37 -3.88 -2.88
CA ARG A 175 -1.77 -3.33 -1.67
C ARG A 175 -0.31 -3.08 -1.97
N ALA A 176 0.10 -1.84 -1.88
CA ALA A 176 1.45 -1.44 -2.25
C ALA A 176 2.19 -0.82 -1.07
N GLN A 177 3.44 -1.18 -0.95
CA GLN A 177 4.34 -0.61 0.04
C GLN A 177 5.61 -0.12 -0.67
N ALA A 178 6.00 1.11 -0.38
CA ALA A 178 7.25 1.69 -0.85
C ALA A 178 8.09 2.13 0.34
N PHE A 179 9.39 1.99 0.22
CA PHE A 179 10.32 2.33 1.29
C PHE A 179 11.56 3.02 0.73
N GLY A 180 12.25 3.76 1.58
CA GLY A 180 13.50 4.39 1.27
C GLY A 180 14.45 4.38 2.46
N PHE A 181 15.73 4.35 2.16
CA PHE A 181 16.79 4.47 3.17
C PHE A 181 17.40 5.86 3.11
N ALA A 182 17.63 6.46 4.27
CA ALA A 182 18.49 7.64 4.37
C ALA A 182 19.93 7.20 4.25
N THR A 183 20.59 7.62 3.18
CA THR A 183 22.02 7.36 2.96
C THR A 183 22.72 8.66 2.67
N ASN A 184 23.99 8.76 3.08
CA ASN A 184 24.87 9.87 2.74
C ASN A 184 25.72 9.55 1.49
N ASP A 185 25.52 8.41 0.86
CA ASP A 185 26.22 8.04 -0.36
C ASP A 185 25.63 8.83 -1.55
N GLU A 186 26.50 9.55 -2.26
CA GLU A 186 26.17 10.34 -3.46
C GLU A 186 26.27 9.48 -4.74
#